data_7f297c059d997f648980d193a1187a92
#
_entry.id   7f297c059d997f648980d193a1187a92
#
_cell.length_a   1.000
_cell.length_b   1.000
_cell.length_c   1.000
_cell.angle_alpha   90.00
_cell.angle_beta   90.00
_cell.angle_gamma   90.00
#
_symmetry.space_group_name_H-M   'P 1'
#
loop_
_entity.id
_entity.type
_entity.pdbx_description
1 polymer ?
#
loop_
_entity_poly.entity_id
_entity_poly.type
_entity_poly.pdbx_seq_one_letter_code
_entity_poly.pdbx_strand_id
1 'polypeptide(L)'
;LDNWGIGLQNETYSNSEAPSGYSWDFGDGSKSSLKNPYHAYSQNGNYTVTLVVIDQGGSNSEVVTWDIFVNDSTDPVPAISIEGLAIEGGISLLTGQRVAFSSRLTQDNIPLDLLWFQWDWGDGVVESGFGLTEVSHAWNDGDSDGTVYTLALTVDDGIHRVTSDYLITVMNRAPSVILSQPLQTFTLTPLILPDVFEDVDGAIVSWTWDFETGQEGDGVNVGGTSLSLGSDFTQTSSDLRNPRVAWKTPGIRNITLEVEDNDGNRSSHTFYVVVLNQRPLAVMPRPVDGESGQQYVFDASASYDPDGLASELKYRWDIDGEIIENISTIFYSFEEPGTYSISLRVFDGNDEPSGLKTYTIEISNPQPIPE
;
A
#
# COMPACT_ATOMS: atom_id res chain seq x y z
N LEU A 1 -34.04 -32.34 5.03
CA LEU A 1 -34.24 -32.87 6.41
C LEU A 1 -35.02 -34.16 6.31
N ASP A 2 -34.34 -35.28 6.08
CA ASP A 2 -34.97 -36.60 6.07
C ASP A 2 -35.16 -37.01 7.53
N ASN A 3 -36.41 -36.84 7.97
CA ASN A 3 -36.84 -37.20 9.30
C ASN A 3 -37.17 -38.70 9.27
N TRP A 4 -36.25 -39.54 9.70
CA TRP A 4 -36.48 -40.98 9.87
C TRP A 4 -37.35 -41.20 11.10
N GLY A 5 -38.65 -41.02 10.96
CA GLY A 5 -39.62 -41.31 12.02
C GLY A 5 -40.04 -42.79 11.96
N ILE A 6 -39.73 -43.54 13.01
CA ILE A 6 -40.31 -44.88 13.22
C ILE A 6 -41.59 -44.77 14.06
N GLY A 7 -42.66 -45.24 13.46
CA GLY A 7 -43.90 -45.46 14.21
C GLY A 7 -43.86 -46.83 14.91
N LEU A 8 -43.66 -46.84 16.20
CA LEU A 8 -43.67 -48.08 16.99
C LEU A 8 -45.15 -48.42 17.35
N GLN A 9 -45.62 -49.55 16.87
CA GLN A 9 -46.94 -50.05 17.23
C GLN A 9 -46.80 -51.11 18.33
N ASN A 10 -47.55 -50.93 19.38
CA ASN A 10 -47.62 -51.90 20.49
C ASN A 10 -48.82 -52.85 20.27
N GLU A 11 -48.51 -54.08 20.00
CA GLU A 11 -49.52 -55.17 20.03
C GLU A 11 -49.41 -55.91 21.35
N THR A 12 -49.94 -55.33 22.42
CA THR A 12 -49.98 -55.98 23.72
C THR A 12 -51.27 -56.79 23.87
N TYR A 13 -51.11 -58.07 24.04
CA TYR A 13 -52.24 -58.94 24.42
C TYR A 13 -52.24 -59.12 25.95
N SER A 14 -53.18 -58.51 26.65
CA SER A 14 -53.45 -58.82 28.02
C SER A 14 -54.85 -59.45 28.14
N ASN A 15 -54.94 -60.46 28.99
CA ASN A 15 -56.11 -61.32 29.06
C ASN A 15 -57.29 -60.71 29.83
N SER A 16 -57.33 -59.48 30.28
CA SER A 16 -58.51 -58.98 31.01
C SER A 16 -58.70 -57.44 31.08
N GLU A 17 -57.70 -56.58 31.01
CA GLU A 17 -57.94 -55.15 31.16
C GLU A 17 -56.97 -54.30 30.25
N ALA A 18 -57.49 -53.17 29.73
CA ALA A 18 -56.69 -52.27 28.91
C ALA A 18 -55.52 -51.66 29.74
N PRO A 19 -54.31 -51.49 29.17
CA PRO A 19 -53.20 -50.86 29.84
C PRO A 19 -53.56 -49.43 30.31
N SER A 20 -53.09 -49.04 31.48
CA SER A 20 -53.28 -47.71 32.04
C SER A 20 -52.16 -46.73 31.64
N GLY A 21 -50.99 -47.28 31.28
CA GLY A 21 -49.87 -46.44 30.86
C GLY A 21 -48.79 -47.17 30.04
N TYR A 22 -47.92 -46.42 29.42
CA TYR A 22 -46.79 -46.86 28.62
C TYR A 22 -45.56 -46.07 29.00
N SER A 23 -44.40 -46.70 29.08
CA SER A 23 -43.12 -46.04 29.30
C SER A 23 -42.13 -46.54 28.24
N TRP A 24 -41.86 -45.69 27.28
CA TRP A 24 -40.87 -45.91 26.24
C TRP A 24 -39.54 -45.21 26.61
N ASP A 25 -38.44 -45.89 26.36
CA ASP A 25 -37.10 -45.33 26.32
C ASP A 25 -36.50 -45.68 24.97
N PHE A 26 -36.08 -44.67 24.18
CA PHE A 26 -35.61 -44.86 22.81
C PHE A 26 -34.12 -45.18 22.71
N GLY A 27 -33.41 -45.21 23.88
CA GLY A 27 -31.98 -45.54 23.95
C GLY A 27 -31.05 -44.39 23.62
N ASP A 28 -31.59 -43.22 23.25
CA ASP A 28 -30.84 -41.93 23.02
C ASP A 28 -31.06 -40.91 24.15
N GLY A 29 -31.70 -41.34 25.23
CA GLY A 29 -32.06 -40.46 26.35
C GLY A 29 -33.49 -39.91 26.26
N SER A 30 -34.16 -40.04 25.12
CA SER A 30 -35.50 -39.57 24.91
C SER A 30 -36.52 -40.64 25.41
N LYS A 31 -37.68 -40.21 25.92
CA LYS A 31 -38.71 -41.03 26.48
C LYS A 31 -40.11 -40.59 26.04
N SER A 32 -41.07 -41.51 26.05
CA SER A 32 -42.46 -41.21 25.73
C SER A 32 -43.43 -42.06 26.61
N SER A 33 -44.58 -41.47 26.91
CA SER A 33 -45.70 -42.17 27.60
C SER A 33 -46.89 -42.43 26.66
N LEU A 34 -46.76 -42.09 25.37
CA LEU A 34 -47.81 -42.31 24.40
C LEU A 34 -47.97 -43.82 24.08
N LYS A 35 -49.20 -44.23 23.75
CA LYS A 35 -49.46 -45.62 23.33
C LYS A 35 -48.66 -45.97 22.06
N ASN A 36 -48.66 -45.08 21.08
CA ASN A 36 -47.95 -45.21 19.77
C ASN A 36 -47.14 -43.94 19.54
N PRO A 37 -45.91 -43.85 20.09
CA PRO A 37 -45.07 -42.70 19.90
C PRO A 37 -44.42 -42.69 18.51
N TYR A 38 -44.13 -41.47 18.01
CA TYR A 38 -43.16 -41.24 16.93
C TYR A 38 -41.86 -40.75 17.56
N HIS A 39 -40.74 -41.33 17.11
CA HIS A 39 -39.43 -40.90 17.52
C HIS A 39 -38.50 -40.80 16.27
N ALA A 40 -37.63 -39.81 16.25
CA ALA A 40 -36.61 -39.61 15.23
C ALA A 40 -35.24 -39.54 15.90
N TYR A 41 -34.31 -40.33 15.43
CA TYR A 41 -32.93 -40.29 15.87
C TYR A 41 -32.17 -39.23 15.09
N SER A 42 -31.38 -38.43 15.80
CA SER A 42 -30.55 -37.36 15.19
C SER A 42 -29.15 -37.79 14.82
N GLN A 43 -28.75 -39.01 15.19
CA GLN A 43 -27.45 -39.58 14.88
C GLN A 43 -27.58 -41.04 14.45
N ASN A 44 -26.67 -41.49 13.63
CA ASN A 44 -26.52 -42.89 13.30
C ASN A 44 -26.05 -43.70 14.55
N GLY A 45 -26.40 -44.96 14.62
CA GLY A 45 -26.00 -45.82 15.71
C GLY A 45 -26.97 -46.99 15.95
N ASN A 46 -26.58 -47.80 16.90
CA ASN A 46 -27.45 -48.86 17.44
C ASN A 46 -28.15 -48.36 18.69
N TYR A 47 -29.47 -48.36 18.65
CA TYR A 47 -30.30 -47.92 19.77
C TYR A 47 -31.12 -49.08 20.29
N THR A 48 -31.13 -49.29 21.58
CA THR A 48 -31.99 -50.29 22.21
C THR A 48 -33.25 -49.58 22.73
N VAL A 49 -34.35 -49.74 22.03
CA VAL A 49 -35.65 -49.20 22.44
C VAL A 49 -36.26 -50.14 23.44
N THR A 50 -36.76 -49.61 24.54
CA THR A 50 -37.45 -50.39 25.58
C THR A 50 -38.88 -49.91 25.77
N LEU A 51 -39.80 -50.86 26.07
CA LEU A 51 -41.17 -50.59 26.47
C LEU A 51 -41.50 -51.31 27.75
N VAL A 52 -42.06 -50.53 28.66
CA VAL A 52 -42.76 -51.07 29.85
C VAL A 52 -44.24 -50.67 29.75
N VAL A 53 -45.13 -51.60 29.92
CA VAL A 53 -46.58 -51.37 29.95
C VAL A 53 -47.05 -51.43 31.39
N ILE A 54 -47.95 -50.52 31.78
CA ILE A 54 -48.47 -50.38 33.16
C ILE A 54 -49.94 -50.78 33.13
N ASP A 55 -50.33 -51.71 34.01
CA ASP A 55 -51.70 -52.12 34.13
C ASP A 55 -52.54 -51.15 35.03
N GLN A 56 -53.85 -51.40 35.17
CA GLN A 56 -54.74 -50.56 35.99
C GLN A 56 -54.41 -50.60 37.46
N GLY A 57 -53.72 -51.63 37.91
CA GLY A 57 -53.27 -51.82 39.32
C GLY A 57 -51.94 -51.13 39.60
N GLY A 58 -51.30 -50.52 38.59
CA GLY A 58 -50.02 -49.88 38.70
C GLY A 58 -48.81 -50.82 38.61
N SER A 59 -49.02 -52.10 38.18
CA SER A 59 -47.89 -53.03 38.00
C SER A 59 -47.30 -52.92 36.65
N ASN A 60 -45.97 -53.06 36.53
CA ASN A 60 -45.22 -52.98 35.28
C ASN A 60 -45.14 -54.36 34.61
N SER A 61 -45.23 -54.38 33.28
CA SER A 61 -44.87 -55.56 32.48
C SER A 61 -43.37 -55.87 32.59
N GLU A 62 -43.00 -57.06 32.07
CA GLU A 62 -41.59 -57.24 31.69
C GLU A 62 -41.17 -56.19 30.65
N VAL A 63 -39.87 -55.86 30.63
CA VAL A 63 -39.33 -54.97 29.63
C VAL A 63 -39.25 -55.66 28.31
N VAL A 64 -39.87 -55.07 27.28
CA VAL A 64 -39.73 -55.52 25.89
C VAL A 64 -38.68 -54.62 25.24
N THR A 65 -37.76 -55.24 24.49
CA THR A 65 -36.64 -54.53 23.86
C THR A 65 -36.60 -54.77 22.38
N TRP A 66 -36.22 -53.74 21.63
CA TRP A 66 -35.89 -53.81 20.20
C TRP A 66 -34.57 -53.09 19.96
N ASP A 67 -33.68 -53.70 19.18
CA ASP A 67 -32.47 -53.04 18.69
C ASP A 67 -32.81 -52.45 17.34
N ILE A 68 -32.56 -51.14 17.22
CA ILE A 68 -32.80 -50.36 16.03
C ILE A 68 -31.44 -49.85 15.54
N PHE A 69 -31.12 -50.22 14.32
CA PHE A 69 -29.96 -49.71 13.62
C PHE A 69 -30.38 -48.49 12.78
N VAL A 70 -29.92 -47.33 13.14
CA VAL A 70 -30.09 -46.08 12.39
C VAL A 70 -28.83 -45.89 11.57
N ASN A 71 -28.98 -45.94 10.24
CA ASN A 71 -27.91 -45.72 9.30
C ASN A 71 -28.03 -44.32 8.73
N ASP A 72 -26.90 -43.63 8.56
CA ASP A 72 -26.86 -42.42 7.77
C ASP A 72 -26.85 -42.78 6.29
N SER A 73 -27.69 -42.14 5.50
CA SER A 73 -27.75 -42.29 4.05
C SER A 73 -27.65 -40.98 3.31
N THR A 74 -27.32 -39.93 4.02
CA THR A 74 -27.24 -38.57 3.49
C THR A 74 -25.76 -38.19 3.33
N ASP A 75 -25.33 -37.95 2.11
CA ASP A 75 -23.98 -37.45 1.84
C ASP A 75 -23.90 -35.98 2.25
N PRO A 76 -22.81 -35.54 2.93
CA PRO A 76 -22.58 -34.14 3.16
C PRO A 76 -22.43 -33.35 1.85
N VAL A 77 -22.96 -32.15 1.82
CA VAL A 77 -22.86 -31.23 0.69
C VAL A 77 -21.91 -30.08 1.08
N PRO A 78 -20.60 -30.22 0.77
CA PRO A 78 -19.62 -29.18 1.11
C PRO A 78 -19.94 -27.85 0.41
N ALA A 79 -19.88 -26.74 1.12
CA ALA A 79 -20.06 -25.41 0.56
C ALA A 79 -19.14 -24.41 1.22
N ILE A 80 -18.51 -23.54 0.43
CA ILE A 80 -17.61 -22.48 0.89
C ILE A 80 -18.25 -21.12 0.68
N SER A 81 -18.03 -20.21 1.61
CA SER A 81 -18.41 -18.81 1.51
C SER A 81 -17.29 -17.89 1.95
N ILE A 82 -17.30 -16.66 1.38
CA ILE A 82 -16.51 -15.52 1.83
C ILE A 82 -17.50 -14.43 2.20
N GLU A 83 -17.33 -13.83 3.39
CA GLU A 83 -18.26 -12.80 3.92
C GLU A 83 -19.74 -13.22 3.86
N GLY A 84 -20.01 -14.52 4.01
CA GLY A 84 -21.37 -15.08 3.96
C GLY A 84 -21.93 -15.31 2.56
N LEU A 85 -21.21 -15.00 1.50
CA LEU A 85 -21.59 -15.27 0.11
C LEU A 85 -20.96 -16.58 -0.36
N ALA A 86 -21.80 -17.51 -0.84
CA ALA A 86 -21.33 -18.78 -1.39
C ALA A 86 -20.45 -18.55 -2.62
N ILE A 87 -19.36 -19.32 -2.71
CA ILE A 87 -18.49 -19.34 -3.89
C ILE A 87 -19.03 -20.42 -4.84
N GLU A 88 -19.46 -19.98 -6.02
CA GLU A 88 -19.85 -20.85 -7.14
C GLU A 88 -18.80 -20.70 -8.24
N GLY A 89 -17.86 -21.64 -8.32
CA GLY A 89 -16.79 -21.62 -9.32
C GLY A 89 -15.47 -21.08 -8.79
N GLY A 90 -14.81 -20.20 -9.54
CA GLY A 90 -13.50 -19.65 -9.17
C GLY A 90 -13.56 -18.22 -8.63
N ILE A 91 -12.55 -17.85 -7.85
CA ILE A 91 -12.33 -16.48 -7.41
C ILE A 91 -10.91 -16.04 -7.78
N SER A 92 -10.71 -14.71 -7.92
CA SER A 92 -9.38 -14.12 -8.12
C SER A 92 -8.98 -13.33 -6.90
N LEU A 93 -7.74 -13.53 -6.44
CA LEU A 93 -7.12 -12.89 -5.29
C LEU A 93 -5.77 -12.31 -5.70
N LEU A 94 -5.23 -11.43 -4.88
CA LEU A 94 -3.86 -10.96 -5.04
C LEU A 94 -2.91 -11.77 -4.17
N THR A 95 -1.68 -11.93 -4.60
CA THR A 95 -0.60 -12.54 -3.82
C THR A 95 -0.53 -11.93 -2.42
N GLY A 96 -0.39 -12.79 -1.40
CA GLY A 96 -0.33 -12.39 0.00
C GLY A 96 -1.66 -11.85 0.58
N GLN A 97 -2.73 -11.79 -0.22
CA GLN A 97 -4.05 -11.38 0.29
C GLN A 97 -4.62 -12.47 1.21
N ARG A 98 -4.71 -12.17 2.50
CA ARG A 98 -5.34 -13.09 3.45
C ARG A 98 -6.86 -12.98 3.37
N VAL A 99 -7.52 -14.12 3.14
CA VAL A 99 -8.98 -14.22 3.03
C VAL A 99 -9.50 -15.18 4.09
N ALA A 100 -10.60 -14.82 4.73
CA ALA A 100 -11.34 -15.70 5.63
C ALA A 100 -12.39 -16.48 4.85
N PHE A 101 -12.33 -17.81 4.98
CA PHE A 101 -13.26 -18.73 4.37
C PHE A 101 -14.14 -19.36 5.44
N SER A 102 -15.39 -19.63 5.07
CA SER A 102 -16.35 -20.28 5.93
C SER A 102 -17.03 -21.44 5.19
N SER A 103 -17.15 -22.59 5.86
CA SER A 103 -17.95 -23.74 5.40
C SER A 103 -19.29 -23.89 6.14
N ARG A 104 -19.77 -22.83 6.79
CA ARG A 104 -21.06 -22.87 7.52
C ARG A 104 -22.28 -23.09 6.65
N LEU A 105 -22.13 -22.96 5.31
CA LEU A 105 -23.17 -23.28 4.33
C LEU A 105 -23.22 -24.76 3.95
N THR A 106 -22.27 -25.57 4.42
CA THR A 106 -22.28 -27.02 4.27
C THR A 106 -23.57 -27.57 4.84
N GLN A 107 -24.20 -28.49 4.12
CA GLN A 107 -25.46 -29.14 4.51
C GLN A 107 -25.22 -30.61 4.80
N ASP A 108 -25.79 -31.04 5.89
CA ASP A 108 -25.82 -32.45 6.34
C ASP A 108 -26.95 -32.63 7.36
N ASN A 109 -27.34 -33.88 7.60
CA ASN A 109 -28.25 -34.23 8.70
C ASN A 109 -27.56 -34.30 10.05
N ILE A 110 -26.21 -34.33 10.07
CA ILE A 110 -25.37 -34.24 11.27
C ILE A 110 -24.99 -32.78 11.53
N PRO A 111 -25.01 -32.31 12.80
CA PRO A 111 -24.57 -30.97 13.15
C PRO A 111 -23.11 -30.67 12.73
N LEU A 112 -22.84 -29.46 12.26
CA LEU A 112 -21.53 -29.05 11.72
C LEU A 112 -20.37 -29.24 12.69
N ASP A 113 -20.60 -29.14 14.00
CA ASP A 113 -19.59 -29.32 15.07
C ASP A 113 -19.16 -30.79 15.23
N LEU A 114 -19.94 -31.73 14.70
CA LEU A 114 -19.65 -33.16 14.69
C LEU A 114 -19.08 -33.65 13.35
N LEU A 115 -19.15 -32.85 12.29
CA LEU A 115 -18.52 -33.13 11.01
C LEU A 115 -17.03 -32.86 11.07
N TRP A 116 -16.25 -33.68 10.38
CA TRP A 116 -14.82 -33.45 10.21
C TRP A 116 -14.58 -32.73 8.88
N PHE A 117 -13.82 -31.62 8.93
CA PHE A 117 -13.49 -30.79 7.79
C PHE A 117 -11.99 -30.91 7.48
N GLN A 118 -11.65 -30.97 6.18
CA GLN A 118 -10.29 -30.82 5.70
C GLN A 118 -10.27 -29.79 4.58
N TRP A 119 -9.43 -28.79 4.75
CA TRP A 119 -9.14 -27.75 3.80
C TRP A 119 -7.74 -28.00 3.21
N ASP A 120 -7.67 -28.35 1.92
CA ASP A 120 -6.44 -28.47 1.16
C ASP A 120 -6.37 -27.25 0.25
N TRP A 121 -5.42 -26.38 0.51
CA TRP A 121 -5.30 -25.09 -0.19
C TRP A 121 -4.69 -25.20 -1.59
N GLY A 122 -4.16 -26.39 -1.96
CA GLY A 122 -3.54 -26.64 -3.27
C GLY A 122 -2.11 -26.11 -3.39
N ASP A 123 -1.58 -25.45 -2.36
CA ASP A 123 -0.20 -24.95 -2.27
C ASP A 123 0.68 -25.82 -1.35
N GLY A 124 0.16 -26.97 -0.91
CA GLY A 124 0.80 -27.90 0.01
C GLY A 124 0.45 -27.67 1.49
N VAL A 125 -0.34 -26.66 1.79
CA VAL A 125 -0.87 -26.43 3.14
C VAL A 125 -2.23 -27.13 3.28
N VAL A 126 -2.40 -27.85 4.40
CA VAL A 126 -3.65 -28.56 4.72
C VAL A 126 -4.02 -28.30 6.18
N GLU A 127 -5.27 -27.95 6.43
CA GLU A 127 -5.84 -27.80 7.75
C GLU A 127 -7.04 -28.74 7.94
N SER A 128 -7.20 -29.35 9.12
CA SER A 128 -8.33 -30.24 9.36
C SER A 128 -8.72 -30.31 10.81
N GLY A 129 -10.01 -30.63 11.05
CA GLY A 129 -10.54 -30.80 12.40
C GLY A 129 -12.06 -30.94 12.44
N PHE A 130 -12.59 -31.41 13.58
CA PHE A 130 -14.02 -31.43 13.82
C PHE A 130 -14.54 -29.99 14.00
N GLY A 131 -15.64 -29.66 13.33
CA GLY A 131 -16.27 -28.36 13.40
C GLY A 131 -15.40 -27.20 12.87
N LEU A 132 -14.33 -27.50 12.10
CA LEU A 132 -13.43 -26.48 11.54
C LEU A 132 -14.09 -25.77 10.35
N THR A 133 -15.07 -24.94 10.68
CA THR A 133 -15.89 -24.23 9.70
C THR A 133 -15.37 -22.84 9.33
N GLU A 134 -14.43 -22.29 10.09
CA GLU A 134 -13.84 -20.95 9.87
C GLU A 134 -12.32 -21.07 9.80
N VAL A 135 -11.76 -20.66 8.67
CA VAL A 135 -10.33 -20.72 8.39
C VAL A 135 -9.89 -19.46 7.64
N SER A 136 -8.58 -19.21 7.58
CA SER A 136 -8.07 -18.12 6.75
C SER A 136 -6.77 -18.49 6.08
N HIS A 137 -6.63 -18.19 4.81
CA HIS A 137 -5.45 -18.51 4.04
C HIS A 137 -4.99 -17.34 3.16
N ALA A 138 -3.70 -17.37 2.76
CA ALA A 138 -3.10 -16.45 1.81
C ALA A 138 -2.08 -17.22 0.99
N TRP A 139 -2.17 -17.11 -0.33
CA TRP A 139 -1.18 -17.68 -1.26
C TRP A 139 -0.08 -16.66 -1.52
N ASN A 140 1.17 -17.09 -1.48
CA ASN A 140 2.34 -16.22 -1.60
C ASN A 140 3.08 -16.35 -2.95
N ASP A 141 2.45 -17.00 -3.91
CA ASP A 141 3.01 -17.21 -5.24
C ASP A 141 1.89 -17.03 -6.27
N GLY A 142 1.99 -15.94 -7.03
CA GLY A 142 1.12 -15.59 -8.13
C GLY A 142 1.95 -14.97 -9.24
N ASP A 143 1.69 -15.30 -10.50
CA ASP A 143 2.34 -14.69 -11.64
C ASP A 143 1.42 -13.67 -12.35
N SER A 144 1.93 -12.99 -13.37
CA SER A 144 1.19 -11.93 -14.09
C SER A 144 -0.08 -12.44 -14.76
N ASP A 145 -0.10 -13.70 -15.20
CA ASP A 145 -1.24 -14.34 -15.86
C ASP A 145 -2.18 -15.01 -14.84
N GLY A 146 -1.76 -15.12 -13.59
CA GLY A 146 -2.47 -15.72 -12.47
C GLY A 146 -2.14 -17.21 -12.29
N THR A 147 -1.57 -17.53 -11.12
CA THR A 147 -1.38 -18.94 -10.71
C THR A 147 -2.70 -19.51 -10.22
N VAL A 148 -3.10 -20.66 -10.75
CA VAL A 148 -4.36 -21.30 -10.37
C VAL A 148 -4.12 -22.41 -9.37
N TYR A 149 -4.70 -22.25 -8.19
CA TYR A 149 -4.73 -23.26 -7.14
C TYR A 149 -6.11 -23.94 -7.09
N THR A 150 -6.13 -25.20 -6.71
CA THR A 150 -7.37 -25.93 -6.41
C THR A 150 -7.53 -26.05 -4.91
N LEU A 151 -8.45 -25.27 -4.35
CA LEU A 151 -8.88 -25.43 -2.96
C LEU A 151 -9.87 -26.58 -2.90
N ALA A 152 -9.51 -27.65 -2.20
CA ALA A 152 -10.39 -28.80 -1.96
C ALA A 152 -10.95 -28.78 -0.54
N LEU A 153 -12.25 -28.70 -0.40
CA LEU A 153 -12.95 -28.88 0.87
C LEU A 153 -13.50 -30.29 0.96
N THR A 154 -12.96 -31.08 1.89
CA THR A 154 -13.47 -32.41 2.20
C THR A 154 -14.26 -32.37 3.50
N VAL A 155 -15.47 -32.93 3.49
CA VAL A 155 -16.31 -33.08 4.66
C VAL A 155 -16.60 -34.57 4.88
N ASP A 156 -16.48 -35.01 6.13
CA ASP A 156 -16.64 -36.41 6.55
C ASP A 156 -17.57 -36.46 7.77
N ASP A 157 -18.68 -37.17 7.68
CA ASP A 157 -19.70 -37.39 8.72
C ASP A 157 -19.42 -38.67 9.52
N GLY A 158 -18.33 -39.38 9.21
CA GLY A 158 -17.94 -40.66 9.80
C GLY A 158 -18.46 -41.89 9.00
N ILE A 159 -19.29 -41.71 7.98
CA ILE A 159 -19.79 -42.74 7.09
C ILE A 159 -19.49 -42.39 5.63
N HIS A 160 -19.80 -41.16 5.25
CA HIS A 160 -19.62 -40.62 3.92
C HIS A 160 -18.55 -39.52 3.94
N ARG A 161 -17.79 -39.47 2.86
CA ARG A 161 -16.73 -38.47 2.66
C ARG A 161 -16.87 -37.86 1.28
N VAL A 162 -17.14 -36.56 1.25
CA VAL A 162 -17.37 -35.81 0.03
C VAL A 162 -16.36 -34.65 -0.07
N THR A 163 -15.80 -34.46 -1.26
CA THR A 163 -14.89 -33.37 -1.57
C THR A 163 -15.48 -32.49 -2.66
N SER A 164 -15.37 -31.17 -2.48
CA SER A 164 -15.71 -30.17 -3.47
C SER A 164 -14.50 -29.29 -3.76
N ASP A 165 -14.23 -29.06 -5.05
CA ASP A 165 -13.10 -28.30 -5.54
C ASP A 165 -13.51 -26.91 -5.99
N TYR A 166 -12.66 -25.91 -5.64
CA TYR A 166 -12.84 -24.50 -5.97
C TYR A 166 -11.55 -23.96 -6.58
N LEU A 167 -11.67 -23.22 -7.69
CA LEU A 167 -10.51 -22.65 -8.35
C LEU A 167 -10.19 -21.28 -7.74
N ILE A 168 -8.95 -21.12 -7.31
CA ILE A 168 -8.43 -19.85 -6.78
C ILE A 168 -7.35 -19.35 -7.73
N THR A 169 -7.61 -18.25 -8.42
CA THR A 169 -6.61 -17.59 -9.27
C THR A 169 -5.92 -16.52 -8.45
N VAL A 170 -4.61 -16.68 -8.25
CA VAL A 170 -3.79 -15.73 -7.50
C VAL A 170 -2.98 -14.91 -8.49
N MET A 171 -3.23 -13.61 -8.51
CA MET A 171 -2.61 -12.65 -9.41
C MET A 171 -1.45 -11.95 -8.70
N ASN A 172 -0.35 -11.77 -9.42
CA ASN A 172 0.76 -10.94 -8.97
C ASN A 172 0.31 -9.49 -8.70
N ARG A 173 0.97 -8.81 -7.77
CA ARG A 173 0.81 -7.38 -7.52
C ARG A 173 1.83 -6.63 -8.35
N ALA A 174 1.37 -5.61 -9.05
CA ALA A 174 2.32 -4.72 -9.71
C ALA A 174 3.19 -3.97 -8.68
N PRO A 175 4.45 -3.66 -9.04
CA PRO A 175 5.33 -2.88 -8.17
C PRO A 175 4.70 -1.55 -7.78
N SER A 176 5.01 -1.07 -6.59
CA SER A 176 4.54 0.21 -6.10
C SER A 176 5.65 1.27 -6.14
N VAL A 177 5.27 2.51 -6.44
CA VAL A 177 6.15 3.67 -6.37
C VAL A 177 5.66 4.59 -5.27
N ILE A 178 6.49 4.77 -4.24
CA ILE A 178 6.16 5.57 -3.05
C ILE A 178 7.08 6.78 -3.00
N LEU A 179 6.60 7.92 -3.48
CA LEU A 179 7.33 9.18 -3.40
C LEU A 179 6.48 10.26 -2.73
N SER A 180 7.02 10.86 -1.67
CA SER A 180 6.42 12.04 -1.04
C SER A 180 6.78 13.30 -1.82
N GLN A 181 5.78 14.01 -2.28
CA GLN A 181 5.84 15.25 -3.04
C GLN A 181 5.86 16.48 -2.11
N PRO A 182 6.39 17.63 -2.56
CA PRO A 182 7.15 17.90 -3.78
C PRO A 182 8.67 17.76 -3.60
N LEU A 183 9.39 17.41 -4.68
CA LEU A 183 10.84 17.52 -4.72
C LEU A 183 11.24 18.94 -5.18
N GLN A 184 12.35 19.44 -4.65
CA GLN A 184 12.82 20.79 -4.96
C GLN A 184 14.35 20.82 -5.04
N THR A 185 14.88 21.55 -6.00
CA THR A 185 16.31 21.84 -6.14
C THR A 185 16.52 23.22 -6.75
N PHE A 186 17.77 23.65 -6.86
CA PHE A 186 18.14 24.82 -7.65
C PHE A 186 18.74 24.40 -8.98
N THR A 187 18.72 25.29 -9.95
CA THR A 187 19.45 25.16 -11.22
C THR A 187 20.88 24.75 -10.98
N LEU A 188 21.43 23.90 -11.85
CA LEU A 188 22.80 23.37 -11.78
C LEU A 188 23.16 22.67 -10.43
N THR A 189 22.19 22.51 -9.53
CA THR A 189 22.40 21.84 -8.25
C THR A 189 21.93 20.41 -8.34
N PRO A 190 22.81 19.39 -8.14
CA PRO A 190 22.43 18.01 -8.23
C PRO A 190 21.41 17.60 -7.16
N LEU A 191 20.29 17.05 -7.61
CA LEU A 191 19.29 16.37 -6.80
C LEU A 191 19.51 14.86 -6.92
N ILE A 192 19.55 14.15 -5.80
CA ILE A 192 19.55 12.69 -5.79
C ILE A 192 18.08 12.25 -5.75
N LEU A 193 17.66 11.50 -6.76
CA LEU A 193 16.35 10.86 -6.73
C LEU A 193 16.41 9.66 -5.80
N PRO A 194 15.45 9.54 -4.87
CA PRO A 194 15.46 8.46 -3.89
C PRO A 194 15.08 7.12 -4.52
N ASP A 195 15.44 6.04 -3.84
CA ASP A 195 14.92 4.70 -4.10
C ASP A 195 13.51 4.64 -3.51
N VAL A 196 12.50 4.67 -4.38
CA VAL A 196 11.10 4.88 -3.98
C VAL A 196 10.17 3.82 -4.54
N PHE A 197 10.72 2.72 -5.03
CA PHE A 197 9.92 1.65 -5.59
C PHE A 197 10.22 0.34 -4.88
N GLU A 198 9.15 -0.40 -4.65
CA GLU A 198 9.18 -1.72 -4.00
C GLU A 198 8.18 -2.65 -4.67
N ASP A 199 8.45 -3.92 -4.54
CA ASP A 199 7.55 -5.00 -4.85
C ASP A 199 7.30 -5.81 -3.58
N VAL A 200 6.04 -6.04 -3.24
CA VAL A 200 5.63 -6.64 -1.97
C VAL A 200 5.68 -8.16 -2.02
N ASP A 201 5.56 -8.74 -3.20
CA ASP A 201 5.44 -10.18 -3.42
C ASP A 201 6.48 -10.74 -4.41
N GLY A 202 7.38 -9.89 -4.91
CA GLY A 202 8.41 -10.30 -5.85
C GLY A 202 9.67 -9.44 -5.76
N ALA A 203 10.30 -9.23 -6.90
CA ALA A 203 11.52 -8.47 -7.03
C ALA A 203 11.46 -7.54 -8.25
N ILE A 204 11.91 -6.32 -8.10
CA ILE A 204 12.06 -5.40 -9.22
C ILE A 204 13.23 -5.86 -10.11
N VAL A 205 12.97 -6.07 -11.40
CA VAL A 205 13.97 -6.53 -12.38
C VAL A 205 14.41 -5.44 -13.34
N SER A 206 13.56 -4.44 -13.61
CA SER A 206 13.93 -3.29 -14.41
C SER A 206 13.27 -2.00 -13.95
N TRP A 207 13.91 -0.87 -14.22
CA TRP A 207 13.39 0.46 -13.98
C TRP A 207 13.97 1.46 -14.97
N THR A 208 13.19 2.47 -15.30
CA THR A 208 13.61 3.55 -16.20
C THR A 208 13.06 4.88 -15.72
N TRP A 209 13.96 5.85 -15.56
CA TRP A 209 13.62 7.23 -15.30
C TRP A 209 13.54 7.98 -16.63
N ASP A 210 12.44 8.68 -16.86
CA ASP A 210 12.28 9.61 -17.96
C ASP A 210 12.15 11.04 -17.41
N PHE A 211 12.96 11.97 -17.96
CA PHE A 211 13.08 13.32 -17.48
C PHE A 211 12.52 14.29 -18.52
N GLU A 212 11.55 15.09 -18.11
CA GLU A 212 11.13 16.23 -18.92
C GLU A 212 12.26 17.26 -18.96
N THR A 213 12.71 17.58 -20.15
CA THR A 213 13.85 18.48 -20.35
C THR A 213 13.47 19.97 -20.27
N GLY A 214 12.22 20.32 -20.52
CA GLY A 214 11.74 21.71 -20.52
C GLY A 214 11.80 22.35 -21.92
N GLN A 215 12.55 23.44 -22.09
CA GLN A 215 12.67 24.10 -23.38
C GLN A 215 13.68 23.42 -24.31
N GLU A 216 13.59 23.67 -25.61
CA GLU A 216 14.53 23.13 -26.60
C GLU A 216 15.97 23.50 -26.22
N GLY A 217 16.82 22.48 -26.06
CA GLY A 217 18.22 22.64 -25.63
C GLY A 217 18.43 22.66 -24.12
N ASP A 218 17.38 22.50 -23.33
CA ASP A 218 17.43 22.41 -21.89
C ASP A 218 17.33 20.93 -21.47
N GLY A 219 18.45 20.26 -21.39
CA GLY A 219 18.53 18.86 -21.02
C GLY A 219 18.74 18.64 -19.53
N VAL A 220 18.76 17.39 -19.14
CA VAL A 220 19.12 16.94 -17.81
C VAL A 220 20.53 16.39 -17.84
N ASN A 221 21.34 16.77 -16.87
CA ASN A 221 22.62 16.12 -16.66
C ASN A 221 22.42 15.02 -15.61
N VAL A 222 22.70 13.76 -15.98
CA VAL A 222 22.44 12.58 -15.14
C VAL A 222 23.76 11.88 -14.84
N GLY A 223 23.96 11.53 -13.57
CA GLY A 223 25.13 10.78 -13.13
C GLY A 223 24.82 9.83 -11.98
N GLY A 224 25.76 8.95 -11.66
CA GLY A 224 25.68 8.01 -10.54
C GLY A 224 26.16 8.62 -9.22
N THR A 225 27.26 8.09 -8.68
CA THR A 225 27.79 8.52 -7.37
C THR A 225 28.43 9.92 -7.38
N SER A 226 28.87 10.39 -8.57
CA SER A 226 29.41 11.75 -8.76
C SER A 226 28.86 12.33 -10.05
N LEU A 227 28.23 13.49 -9.97
CA LEU A 227 27.78 14.27 -11.10
C LEU A 227 28.83 15.34 -11.41
N SER A 228 29.46 15.26 -12.56
CA SER A 228 30.29 16.34 -13.09
C SER A 228 29.38 17.25 -13.92
N LEU A 229 29.09 18.44 -13.41
CA LEU A 229 28.32 19.45 -14.14
C LEU A 229 29.13 19.98 -15.33
N GLY A 230 29.13 19.19 -16.41
CA GLY A 230 29.69 19.58 -17.69
C GLY A 230 28.66 20.31 -18.57
N SER A 231 28.98 20.52 -19.81
CA SER A 231 28.09 21.13 -20.80
C SER A 231 27.04 20.17 -21.38
N ASP A 232 27.01 18.92 -20.92
CA ASP A 232 26.13 17.88 -21.45
C ASP A 232 24.81 17.77 -20.66
N PHE A 233 23.81 18.48 -21.16
CA PHE A 233 22.44 18.48 -20.69
C PHE A 233 21.50 17.87 -21.74
N THR A 234 21.90 16.75 -22.33
CA THR A 234 21.17 16.12 -23.45
C THR A 234 20.45 14.82 -23.07
N GLN A 235 20.66 14.32 -21.86
CA GLN A 235 20.01 13.08 -21.42
C GLN A 235 18.53 13.30 -21.10
N THR A 236 17.70 12.33 -21.52
CA THR A 236 16.26 12.34 -21.27
C THR A 236 15.81 11.16 -20.44
N SER A 237 16.68 10.18 -20.17
CA SER A 237 16.36 8.97 -19.41
C SER A 237 17.55 8.42 -18.65
N SER A 238 17.31 7.55 -17.68
CA SER A 238 18.31 6.82 -16.90
C SER A 238 17.76 5.50 -16.37
N ASP A 239 18.62 4.49 -16.39
CA ASP A 239 18.42 3.17 -15.75
C ASP A 239 19.13 3.06 -14.38
N LEU A 240 19.66 4.13 -13.85
CA LEU A 240 20.23 4.17 -12.52
C LEU A 240 19.13 4.13 -11.46
N ARG A 241 19.30 3.31 -10.42
CA ARG A 241 18.32 3.19 -9.33
C ARG A 241 18.12 4.50 -8.57
N ASN A 242 19.22 5.19 -8.27
CA ASN A 242 19.23 6.50 -7.60
C ASN A 242 20.00 7.50 -8.44
N PRO A 243 19.47 8.01 -9.55
CA PRO A 243 20.19 8.94 -10.40
C PRO A 243 20.39 10.27 -9.68
N ARG A 244 21.54 10.90 -9.95
CA ARG A 244 21.79 12.31 -9.63
C ARG A 244 21.43 13.11 -10.84
N VAL A 245 20.54 14.07 -10.69
CA VAL A 245 20.02 14.87 -11.80
C VAL A 245 20.17 16.36 -11.51
N ALA A 246 20.46 17.15 -12.55
CA ALA A 246 20.51 18.60 -12.46
C ALA A 246 19.91 19.20 -13.74
N TRP A 247 19.18 20.26 -13.59
CA TRP A 247 18.58 21.02 -14.69
C TRP A 247 19.29 22.37 -14.83
N LYS A 248 19.36 22.84 -16.09
CA LYS A 248 20.03 24.07 -16.42
C LYS A 248 19.14 25.30 -16.17
N THR A 249 17.86 25.18 -16.43
CA THR A 249 16.92 26.30 -16.32
C THR A 249 15.89 26.07 -15.20
N PRO A 250 15.40 27.15 -14.58
CA PRO A 250 14.35 27.04 -13.55
C PRO A 250 13.00 26.63 -14.16
N GLY A 251 12.11 26.10 -13.33
CA GLY A 251 10.75 25.72 -13.69
C GLY A 251 10.32 24.40 -13.06
N ILE A 252 9.11 23.98 -13.39
CA ILE A 252 8.57 22.67 -12.98
C ILE A 252 9.00 21.66 -14.04
N ARG A 253 9.48 20.50 -13.59
CA ARG A 253 9.87 19.37 -14.44
C ARG A 253 9.13 18.13 -14.03
N ASN A 254 8.47 17.48 -14.97
CA ASN A 254 7.90 16.17 -14.76
C ASN A 254 8.97 15.09 -14.88
N ILE A 255 8.90 14.11 -14.00
CA ILE A 255 9.75 12.93 -14.03
C ILE A 255 8.82 11.73 -14.00
N THR A 256 9.01 10.81 -14.93
CA THR A 256 8.28 9.55 -14.96
C THR A 256 9.23 8.41 -14.62
N LEU A 257 8.82 7.56 -13.66
CA LEU A 257 9.51 6.34 -13.32
C LEU A 257 8.64 5.17 -13.74
N GLU A 258 9.19 4.32 -14.60
CA GLU A 258 8.62 3.03 -14.95
C GLU A 258 9.41 1.92 -14.26
N VAL A 259 8.71 0.96 -13.66
CA VAL A 259 9.30 -0.20 -12.99
C VAL A 259 8.60 -1.48 -13.43
N GLU A 260 9.36 -2.57 -13.51
CA GLU A 260 8.88 -3.90 -13.88
C GLU A 260 9.38 -4.92 -12.86
N ASP A 261 8.49 -5.82 -12.43
CA ASP A 261 8.82 -6.92 -11.53
C ASP A 261 9.29 -8.18 -12.27
N ASN A 262 9.63 -9.21 -11.48
CA ASN A 262 10.07 -10.50 -12.02
C ASN A 262 8.95 -11.30 -12.70
N ASP A 263 7.69 -10.93 -12.49
CA ASP A 263 6.51 -11.59 -13.04
C ASP A 263 5.95 -10.85 -14.26
N GLY A 264 6.61 -9.75 -14.67
CA GLY A 264 6.32 -8.99 -15.88
C GLY A 264 5.29 -7.89 -15.72
N ASN A 265 4.79 -7.63 -14.51
CA ASN A 265 3.91 -6.50 -14.25
C ASN A 265 4.69 -5.19 -14.18
N ARG A 266 4.05 -4.12 -14.67
CA ARG A 266 4.66 -2.79 -14.75
C ARG A 266 3.82 -1.76 -14.02
N SER A 267 4.53 -0.81 -13.41
CA SER A 267 3.94 0.40 -12.86
C SER A 267 4.64 1.61 -13.42
N SER A 268 3.88 2.67 -13.67
CA SER A 268 4.41 3.96 -14.11
C SER A 268 3.88 5.05 -13.19
N HIS A 269 4.76 5.91 -12.71
CA HIS A 269 4.41 7.01 -11.84
C HIS A 269 5.09 8.30 -12.27
N THR A 270 4.30 9.35 -12.44
CA THR A 270 4.79 10.68 -12.79
C THR A 270 4.69 11.60 -11.57
N PHE A 271 5.78 12.28 -11.25
CA PHE A 271 5.86 13.30 -10.22
C PHE A 271 6.61 14.51 -10.74
N TYR A 272 6.64 15.60 -9.99
CA TYR A 272 7.30 16.81 -10.42
C TYR A 272 8.40 17.27 -9.46
N VAL A 273 9.38 17.95 -10.05
CA VAL A 273 10.45 18.65 -9.33
C VAL A 273 10.33 20.14 -9.62
N VAL A 274 10.42 20.94 -8.58
CA VAL A 274 10.50 22.39 -8.70
C VAL A 274 11.99 22.78 -8.75
N VAL A 275 12.43 23.25 -9.90
CA VAL A 275 13.79 23.76 -10.10
C VAL A 275 13.76 25.26 -9.91
N LEU A 276 14.40 25.73 -8.86
CA LEU A 276 14.46 27.14 -8.50
C LEU A 276 15.68 27.80 -9.16
N ASN A 277 15.51 29.05 -9.53
CA ASN A 277 16.61 29.93 -9.93
C ASN A 277 17.58 30.17 -8.77
N GLN A 278 18.88 30.25 -9.05
CA GLN A 278 19.86 30.72 -8.07
C GLN A 278 19.92 32.25 -8.11
N ARG A 279 20.09 32.86 -6.96
CA ARG A 279 20.21 34.30 -6.85
C ARG A 279 21.62 34.75 -7.25
N PRO A 280 21.78 35.89 -7.93
CA PRO A 280 23.09 36.43 -8.19
C PRO A 280 23.78 36.87 -6.90
N LEU A 281 25.12 36.89 -6.92
CA LEU A 281 25.95 37.39 -5.84
C LEU A 281 26.48 38.77 -6.17
N ALA A 282 26.13 39.76 -5.36
CA ALA A 282 26.72 41.08 -5.42
C ALA A 282 28.11 41.05 -4.80
N VAL A 283 29.10 41.41 -5.59
CA VAL A 283 30.49 41.58 -5.14
C VAL A 283 30.89 43.05 -5.28
N MET A 284 31.22 43.69 -4.18
CA MET A 284 31.70 45.07 -4.12
C MET A 284 32.85 45.13 -3.13
N PRO A 285 34.06 45.58 -3.55
CA PRO A 285 35.15 45.81 -2.65
C PRO A 285 34.76 46.86 -1.58
N ARG A 286 35.31 46.71 -0.39
CA ARG A 286 35.07 47.70 0.68
C ARG A 286 35.69 49.04 0.27
N PRO A 287 34.92 50.14 0.25
CA PRO A 287 35.46 51.46 -0.03
C PRO A 287 36.51 51.86 1.02
N VAL A 288 37.44 52.71 0.59
CA VAL A 288 38.46 53.29 1.46
C VAL A 288 38.08 54.73 1.72
N ASP A 289 38.16 55.14 2.99
CA ASP A 289 37.92 56.52 3.41
C ASP A 289 38.86 57.50 2.65
N GLY A 290 38.42 58.72 2.48
CA GLY A 290 39.18 59.69 1.72
C GLY A 290 38.73 61.15 1.92
N GLU A 291 38.91 61.98 0.89
CA GLU A 291 38.69 63.43 0.99
C GLU A 291 37.62 63.90 -0.02
N SER A 292 36.91 64.95 0.34
CA SER A 292 35.92 65.56 -0.54
C SER A 292 36.57 66.12 -1.82
N GLY A 293 35.84 66.10 -2.95
CA GLY A 293 36.33 66.48 -4.25
C GLY A 293 37.21 65.44 -4.97
N GLN A 294 37.51 64.30 -4.32
CA GLN A 294 38.18 63.16 -4.98
C GLN A 294 37.20 62.28 -5.71
N GLN A 295 37.67 61.67 -6.78
CA GLN A 295 36.88 60.66 -7.52
C GLN A 295 37.11 59.28 -6.95
N TYR A 296 36.02 58.61 -6.57
CA TYR A 296 36.00 57.24 -6.07
C TYR A 296 35.52 56.31 -7.18
N VAL A 297 36.03 55.10 -7.19
CA VAL A 297 35.62 54.05 -8.09
C VAL A 297 34.92 52.96 -7.26
N PHE A 298 33.65 52.71 -7.56
CA PHE A 298 32.92 51.57 -6.99
C PHE A 298 32.72 50.54 -8.09
N ASP A 299 33.36 49.38 -7.95
CA ASP A 299 33.41 48.34 -8.97
C ASP A 299 32.71 47.08 -8.48
N ALA A 300 31.63 46.71 -9.16
CA ALA A 300 30.88 45.51 -8.95
C ALA A 300 31.01 44.49 -10.11
N SER A 301 31.99 44.69 -11.02
CA SER A 301 32.18 43.82 -12.18
C SER A 301 32.51 42.38 -11.84
N ALA A 302 32.92 42.08 -10.60
CA ALA A 302 33.13 40.74 -10.10
C ALA A 302 31.86 40.07 -9.57
N SER A 303 30.73 40.74 -9.62
CA SER A 303 29.44 40.11 -9.33
C SER A 303 29.13 39.05 -10.35
N TYR A 304 28.51 37.98 -9.92
CA TYR A 304 28.20 36.85 -10.79
C TYR A 304 26.85 36.20 -10.44
N ASP A 305 26.30 35.51 -11.41
CA ASP A 305 25.17 34.65 -11.25
C ASP A 305 25.63 33.20 -11.40
N PRO A 306 25.36 32.29 -10.40
CA PRO A 306 25.80 30.90 -10.48
C PRO A 306 25.24 30.11 -11.64
N ASP A 307 24.05 30.45 -12.16
CA ASP A 307 23.33 29.75 -13.22
C ASP A 307 22.98 30.65 -14.43
N GLY A 308 23.33 31.92 -14.40
CA GLY A 308 23.10 32.89 -15.44
C GLY A 308 24.36 33.41 -16.16
N LEU A 309 24.17 34.29 -17.12
CA LEU A 309 25.25 34.94 -17.83
C LEU A 309 25.61 36.27 -17.17
N ALA A 310 26.90 36.55 -17.07
CA ALA A 310 27.38 37.82 -16.52
C ALA A 310 26.89 39.03 -17.35
N SER A 311 26.60 38.83 -18.64
CA SER A 311 26.08 39.89 -19.54
C SER A 311 24.60 40.24 -19.27
N GLU A 312 23.88 39.42 -18.49
CA GLU A 312 22.47 39.62 -18.14
C GLU A 312 22.31 40.30 -16.78
N LEU A 313 23.39 40.47 -16.05
CA LEU A 313 23.36 41.13 -14.75
C LEU A 313 22.97 42.60 -14.86
N LYS A 314 22.03 43.02 -14.02
CA LYS A 314 21.61 44.41 -13.84
C LYS A 314 22.05 44.89 -12.48
N TYR A 315 22.55 46.13 -12.40
CA TYR A 315 23.11 46.68 -11.20
C TYR A 315 22.27 47.85 -10.70
N ARG A 316 22.06 47.94 -9.41
CA ARG A 316 21.42 49.09 -8.75
C ARG A 316 22.27 49.52 -7.57
N TRP A 317 22.86 50.68 -7.71
CA TRP A 317 23.58 51.38 -6.69
C TRP A 317 22.66 52.37 -5.95
N ASP A 318 22.86 52.52 -4.68
CA ASP A 318 22.26 53.55 -3.86
C ASP A 318 23.41 54.20 -3.04
N ILE A 319 23.72 55.44 -3.38
CA ILE A 319 24.75 56.24 -2.69
C ILE A 319 24.02 57.32 -1.95
N ASP A 320 23.77 57.10 -0.66
CA ASP A 320 23.10 58.04 0.27
C ASP A 320 21.77 58.58 -0.28
N GLY A 321 21.00 57.72 -0.98
CA GLY A 321 19.71 58.04 -1.60
C GLY A 321 19.76 58.36 -3.10
N GLU A 322 20.92 58.53 -3.69
CA GLU A 322 21.09 58.68 -5.13
C GLU A 322 21.17 57.31 -5.79
N ILE A 323 20.25 57.03 -6.73
CA ILE A 323 20.12 55.73 -7.43
C ILE A 323 20.81 55.81 -8.77
N ILE A 324 21.74 54.85 -9.03
CA ILE A 324 22.42 54.66 -10.29
C ILE A 324 22.18 53.21 -10.77
N GLU A 325 21.71 53.03 -11.98
CA GLU A 325 21.28 51.72 -12.44
C GLU A 325 22.05 51.25 -13.73
N ASN A 326 22.15 49.92 -13.88
CA ASN A 326 22.64 49.24 -15.06
C ASN A 326 24.14 49.53 -15.43
N ILE A 327 24.94 49.90 -14.48
CA ILE A 327 26.36 50.13 -14.62
C ILE A 327 27.10 49.31 -13.58
N SER A 328 28.05 48.46 -13.96
CA SER A 328 28.81 47.61 -13.06
C SER A 328 29.89 48.36 -12.30
N THR A 329 30.45 49.42 -12.92
CA THR A 329 31.51 50.25 -12.30
C THR A 329 31.10 51.70 -12.43
N ILE A 330 31.03 52.40 -11.31
CA ILE A 330 30.65 53.81 -11.21
C ILE A 330 31.79 54.62 -10.71
N PHE A 331 31.85 55.89 -11.19
CA PHE A 331 32.79 56.93 -10.75
C PHE A 331 31.94 57.97 -10.02
N TYR A 332 32.28 58.23 -8.76
CA TYR A 332 31.49 59.14 -7.91
C TYR A 332 32.41 60.10 -7.14
N SER A 333 31.98 61.33 -6.92
CA SER A 333 32.68 62.30 -6.09
C SER A 333 31.76 62.82 -5.00
N PHE A 334 32.26 62.88 -3.78
CA PHE A 334 31.54 63.49 -2.68
C PHE A 334 32.02 64.96 -2.53
N GLU A 335 31.08 65.87 -2.63
CA GLU A 335 31.39 67.30 -2.55
C GLU A 335 31.64 67.78 -1.12
N GLU A 336 30.96 67.20 -0.15
CA GLU A 336 31.03 67.60 1.27
C GLU A 336 31.66 66.49 2.13
N PRO A 337 32.34 66.84 3.22
CA PRO A 337 32.78 65.87 4.20
C PRO A 337 31.58 65.29 4.96
N GLY A 338 31.65 63.97 5.29
CA GLY A 338 30.55 63.27 5.95
C GLY A 338 30.70 61.74 5.93
N THR A 339 29.75 61.07 6.50
CA THR A 339 29.66 59.61 6.42
C THR A 339 28.54 59.27 5.44
N TYR A 340 28.88 58.54 4.40
CA TYR A 340 27.97 58.18 3.30
C TYR A 340 27.73 56.69 3.27
N SER A 341 26.48 56.29 3.00
CA SER A 341 26.09 54.88 2.80
C SER A 341 26.18 54.55 1.33
N ILE A 342 26.81 53.41 1.00
CA ILE A 342 26.90 52.89 -0.37
C ILE A 342 26.30 51.48 -0.36
N SER A 343 25.24 51.29 -1.09
CA SER A 343 24.54 49.99 -1.24
C SER A 343 24.56 49.55 -2.67
N LEU A 344 24.70 48.24 -2.85
CA LEU A 344 24.62 47.57 -4.13
C LEU A 344 23.63 46.42 -4.07
N ARG A 345 22.77 46.34 -5.07
CA ARG A 345 21.95 45.18 -5.38
C ARG A 345 22.13 44.80 -6.86
N VAL A 346 22.36 43.52 -7.11
CA VAL A 346 22.50 42.97 -8.46
C VAL A 346 21.29 42.10 -8.74
N PHE A 347 20.76 42.15 -9.97
CA PHE A 347 19.67 41.34 -10.41
C PHE A 347 20.16 40.48 -11.58
N ASP A 348 19.63 39.26 -11.68
CA ASP A 348 19.89 38.35 -12.79
C ASP A 348 18.98 38.62 -14.00
N GLY A 349 19.06 37.74 -15.00
CA GLY A 349 18.21 37.80 -16.21
C GLY A 349 16.72 37.55 -15.93
N ASN A 350 16.38 36.93 -14.78
CA ASN A 350 15.02 36.68 -14.33
C ASN A 350 14.48 37.75 -13.36
N ASP A 351 15.23 38.86 -13.17
CA ASP A 351 14.94 39.94 -12.22
C ASP A 351 14.96 39.50 -10.73
N GLU A 352 15.59 38.36 -10.39
CA GLU A 352 15.82 37.95 -9.00
C GLU A 352 16.96 38.79 -8.37
N PRO A 353 16.73 39.38 -7.18
CA PRO A 353 17.73 40.23 -6.55
C PRO A 353 18.76 39.43 -5.74
N SER A 354 20.00 39.86 -5.78
CA SER A 354 21.03 39.50 -4.79
C SER A 354 20.66 39.91 -3.38
N GLY A 355 21.40 39.44 -2.40
CA GLY A 355 21.47 40.08 -1.08
C GLY A 355 21.95 41.51 -1.21
N LEU A 356 21.41 42.43 -0.40
CA LEU A 356 21.90 43.81 -0.34
C LEU A 356 23.32 43.85 0.24
N LYS A 357 24.25 44.46 -0.49
CA LYS A 357 25.62 44.72 0.00
C LYS A 357 25.69 46.18 0.38
N THR A 358 26.09 46.50 1.61
CA THR A 358 26.16 47.89 2.09
C THR A 358 27.48 48.12 2.82
N TYR A 359 28.11 49.26 2.52
CA TYR A 359 29.24 49.79 3.23
C TYR A 359 29.02 51.27 3.56
N THR A 360 29.78 51.79 4.52
CA THR A 360 29.92 53.20 4.78
C THR A 360 31.32 53.66 4.44
N ILE A 361 31.45 54.89 3.96
CA ILE A 361 32.69 55.57 3.67
C ILE A 361 32.74 56.90 4.45
N GLU A 362 33.90 57.24 5.05
CA GLU A 362 34.12 58.52 5.71
C GLU A 362 34.89 59.45 4.77
N ILE A 363 34.33 60.59 4.53
CA ILE A 363 34.89 61.63 3.68
C ILE A 363 35.30 62.78 4.59
N SER A 364 36.57 63.14 4.55
CA SER A 364 37.13 64.24 5.29
C SER A 364 37.40 65.50 4.43
N ASN A 365 37.62 66.62 5.03
CA ASN A 365 38.08 67.75 4.27
C ASN A 365 39.50 67.51 3.75
N PRO A 366 39.82 68.00 2.53
CA PRO A 366 41.21 67.97 2.04
C PRO A 366 42.14 68.72 3.01
N GLN A 367 43.33 68.15 3.24
CA GLN A 367 44.35 68.82 4.07
C GLN A 367 44.76 70.12 3.39
N PRO A 368 44.89 71.20 4.16
CA PRO A 368 45.43 72.47 3.63
C PRO A 368 46.84 72.25 3.10
N ILE A 369 47.10 72.72 1.87
CA ILE A 369 48.41 72.66 1.27
C ILE A 369 49.28 73.63 2.02
N PRO A 370 50.44 73.20 2.62
CA PRO A 370 51.36 74.14 3.20
C PRO A 370 51.91 75.12 2.12
N GLU A 371 51.84 76.38 2.40
CA GLU A 371 52.46 77.42 1.52
C GLU A 371 54.00 77.33 1.46
#